data_3f96160b4a28f43d060900866e7b6e10
#
_entry.id   3f96160b4a28f43d060900866e7b6e10
#
_cell.length_a   1.000
_cell.length_b   1.000
_cell.length_c   1.000
_cell.angle_alpha   90.00
_cell.angle_beta   90.00
_cell.angle_gamma   90.00
#
_symmetry.space_group_name_H-M   'P 1'
#
loop_
_entity.id
_entity.type
_entity.pdbx_description
1 polymer ?
#
loop_
_entity_poly.entity_id
_entity_poly.type
_entity_poly.pdbx_seq_one_letter_code
_entity_poly.pdbx_strand_id
1 'polypeptide(L)'
;MNPIKSTVAVTAALLTLATGAGAAPVLEPTTQKFLDGVAAAGGPPLYTLAPEAARGVLSQVQSGAAALRPADVRDATFPVGPKKAVRVRIVRPKGVKEALPVVMYLHGGGWMLGDAATHERLVRELADEARAAVVFVDYDRSPEAKFPVANEEAYAAMRYVVEHAKELNVDGSRLAVAGDSAGGNMSAALTLMAKQQGGPRIAYQVLFYPVTDLSSMDTPSYGAFKDGPWLTLPAMKWFANAYLPDAAAGANILASPLKASVEQLQGLPPALVITAENDVLRDEGEAYAQKLTQAGVRVTATRYNGTLHDFVLLNALAQTPATRAAITQAATALKTALAK
;
A
#
# COMPACT_ATOMS: atom_id res chain seq x y z
N MET A 1 -9.73 85.78 8.13
CA MET A 1 -8.67 84.86 7.69
C MET A 1 -8.73 83.62 8.64
N ASN A 2 -9.40 82.58 8.25
CA ASN A 2 -9.44 81.34 9.03
C ASN A 2 -8.50 80.32 8.43
N PRO A 3 -7.66 79.62 9.20
CA PRO A 3 -6.85 78.50 8.68
C PRO A 3 -7.65 77.23 8.63
N ILE A 4 -7.63 76.66 7.46
CA ILE A 4 -8.19 75.33 7.16
C ILE A 4 -7.29 74.29 7.83
N LYS A 5 -7.90 73.46 8.76
CA LYS A 5 -7.24 72.31 9.32
C LYS A 5 -7.49 71.10 8.40
N SER A 6 -6.46 70.63 7.70
CA SER A 6 -6.46 69.41 6.95
C SER A 6 -6.32 68.19 7.90
N THR A 7 -7.33 67.40 8.02
CA THR A 7 -7.30 66.14 8.75
C THR A 7 -6.87 65.04 7.78
N VAL A 8 -5.66 64.50 7.94
CA VAL A 8 -5.18 63.35 7.20
C VAL A 8 -5.77 62.11 7.88
N ALA A 9 -6.69 61.43 7.20
CA ALA A 9 -7.19 60.14 7.61
C ALA A 9 -6.17 59.06 7.25
N VAL A 10 -5.54 58.44 8.24
CA VAL A 10 -4.71 57.27 8.09
C VAL A 10 -5.62 56.04 8.03
N THR A 11 -5.83 55.50 6.83
CA THR A 11 -6.56 54.25 6.65
C THR A 11 -5.62 53.10 7.01
N ALA A 12 -5.81 52.52 8.20
CA ALA A 12 -5.13 51.29 8.58
C ALA A 12 -5.70 50.13 7.77
N ALA A 13 -4.92 49.65 6.80
CA ALA A 13 -5.23 48.37 6.12
C ALA A 13 -4.99 47.22 7.09
N LEU A 14 -6.07 46.64 7.62
CA LEU A 14 -6.01 45.37 8.29
C LEU A 14 -5.65 44.29 7.27
N LEU A 15 -4.38 43.88 7.23
CA LEU A 15 -3.99 42.58 6.65
C LEU A 15 -4.58 41.50 7.53
N THR A 16 -5.70 40.93 7.13
CA THR A 16 -6.15 39.66 7.63
C THR A 16 -5.19 38.62 7.10
N LEU A 17 -4.28 38.16 7.96
CA LEU A 17 -3.54 36.92 7.77
C LEU A 17 -4.61 35.80 7.72
N ALA A 18 -4.93 35.35 6.51
CA ALA A 18 -5.66 34.13 6.32
C ALA A 18 -4.76 33.00 6.87
N THR A 19 -4.99 32.60 8.11
CA THR A 19 -4.51 31.31 8.61
C THR A 19 -5.17 30.26 7.72
N GLY A 20 -4.37 29.64 6.87
CA GLY A 20 -4.83 28.61 5.94
C GLY A 20 -5.38 27.42 6.72
N ALA A 21 -6.66 27.47 7.08
CA ALA A 21 -7.43 26.27 7.30
C ALA A 21 -7.47 25.54 5.96
N GLY A 22 -6.74 24.45 5.82
CA GLY A 22 -6.81 23.61 4.64
C GLY A 22 -8.29 23.29 4.37
N ALA A 23 -8.71 23.39 3.11
CA ALA A 23 -10.07 23.03 2.73
C ALA A 23 -10.33 21.59 3.23
N ALA A 24 -11.55 21.37 3.77
CA ALA A 24 -11.95 20.02 4.15
C ALA A 24 -11.75 19.05 2.98
N PRO A 25 -11.30 17.81 3.24
CA PRO A 25 -11.08 16.84 2.18
C PRO A 25 -12.35 16.63 1.37
N VAL A 26 -12.23 16.70 0.04
CA VAL A 26 -13.33 16.37 -0.86
C VAL A 26 -13.33 14.87 -1.07
N LEU A 27 -14.37 14.18 -0.63
CA LEU A 27 -14.50 12.73 -0.73
C LEU A 27 -15.64 12.34 -1.68
N GLU A 28 -15.49 11.20 -2.32
CA GLU A 28 -16.57 10.57 -3.07
C GLU A 28 -17.71 10.21 -2.09
N PRO A 29 -19.01 10.37 -2.49
CA PRO A 29 -20.15 10.24 -1.56
C PRO A 29 -20.21 8.91 -0.79
N THR A 30 -19.88 7.79 -1.42
CA THR A 30 -19.84 6.48 -0.73
C THR A 30 -18.70 6.42 0.30
N THR A 31 -17.56 7.03 -0.02
CA THR A 31 -16.42 7.17 0.88
C THR A 31 -16.78 8.02 2.09
N GLN A 32 -17.47 9.16 1.88
CA GLN A 32 -17.95 9.97 2.99
C GLN A 32 -18.94 9.21 3.88
N LYS A 33 -19.92 8.53 3.29
CA LYS A 33 -20.88 7.70 4.03
C LYS A 33 -20.21 6.59 4.84
N PHE A 34 -19.15 5.97 4.31
CA PHE A 34 -18.36 4.99 5.04
C PHE A 34 -17.73 5.61 6.29
N LEU A 35 -17.09 6.77 6.17
CA LEU A 35 -16.48 7.47 7.30
C LEU A 35 -17.50 7.91 8.34
N ASP A 36 -18.67 8.41 7.90
CA ASP A 36 -19.77 8.77 8.79
C ASP A 36 -20.23 7.55 9.60
N GLY A 37 -20.31 6.39 8.95
CA GLY A 37 -20.64 5.12 9.61
C GLY A 37 -19.59 4.70 10.64
N VAL A 38 -18.30 4.82 10.31
CA VAL A 38 -17.21 4.53 11.25
C VAL A 38 -17.26 5.49 12.45
N ALA A 39 -17.46 6.79 12.20
CA ALA A 39 -17.57 7.79 13.26
C ALA A 39 -18.79 7.54 14.17
N ALA A 40 -19.93 7.16 13.59
CA ALA A 40 -21.14 6.84 14.34
C ALA A 40 -21.02 5.56 15.19
N ALA A 41 -20.23 4.58 14.71
CA ALA A 41 -19.92 3.37 15.47
C ALA A 41 -19.08 3.66 16.72
N GLY A 42 -18.30 4.74 16.68
CA GLY A 42 -17.45 5.19 17.79
C GLY A 42 -16.30 4.22 18.08
N GLY A 43 -15.71 4.38 19.26
CA GLY A 43 -14.62 3.55 19.71
C GLY A 43 -13.31 4.34 19.87
N PRO A 44 -12.31 3.76 20.55
CA PRO A 44 -11.02 4.40 20.73
C PRO A 44 -10.22 4.40 19.41
N PRO A 45 -9.31 5.37 19.25
CA PRO A 45 -8.40 5.37 18.11
C PRO A 45 -7.61 4.06 18.01
N LEU A 46 -7.45 3.54 16.79
CA LEU A 46 -6.81 2.24 16.52
C LEU A 46 -5.44 2.10 17.21
N TYR A 47 -4.64 3.16 17.17
CA TYR A 47 -3.29 3.21 17.73
C TYR A 47 -3.23 3.23 19.28
N THR A 48 -4.38 3.22 19.95
CA THR A 48 -4.48 3.08 21.41
C THR A 48 -4.82 1.65 21.85
N LEU A 49 -5.10 0.78 20.88
CA LEU A 49 -5.48 -0.61 21.11
C LEU A 49 -4.26 -1.53 21.22
N ALA A 50 -4.43 -2.63 21.96
CA ALA A 50 -3.50 -3.75 21.85
C ALA A 50 -3.54 -4.33 20.42
N PRO A 51 -2.43 -4.88 19.89
CA PRO A 51 -2.35 -5.37 18.50
C PRO A 51 -3.47 -6.33 18.12
N GLU A 52 -3.82 -7.28 18.97
CA GLU A 52 -4.87 -8.26 18.70
C GLU A 52 -6.27 -7.60 18.57
N ALA A 53 -6.57 -6.64 19.45
CA ALA A 53 -7.81 -5.89 19.37
C ALA A 53 -7.88 -5.04 18.09
N ALA A 54 -6.77 -4.42 17.71
CA ALA A 54 -6.67 -3.64 16.46
C ALA A 54 -6.85 -4.52 15.21
N ARG A 55 -6.32 -5.75 15.20
CA ARG A 55 -6.56 -6.76 14.15
C ARG A 55 -8.05 -7.07 14.03
N GLY A 56 -8.73 -7.24 15.17
CA GLY A 56 -10.17 -7.45 15.22
C GLY A 56 -10.99 -6.29 14.61
N VAL A 57 -10.55 -5.05 14.81
CA VAL A 57 -11.21 -3.87 14.19
C VAL A 57 -11.16 -3.94 12.67
N LEU A 58 -9.99 -4.19 12.07
CA LEU A 58 -9.90 -4.31 10.61
C LEU A 58 -10.72 -5.48 10.08
N SER A 59 -10.68 -6.63 10.76
CA SER A 59 -11.50 -7.79 10.38
C SER A 59 -12.99 -7.45 10.43
N GLN A 60 -13.46 -6.70 11.42
CA GLN A 60 -14.83 -6.25 11.52
C GLN A 60 -15.22 -5.28 10.40
N VAL A 61 -14.37 -4.30 10.10
CA VAL A 61 -14.58 -3.35 8.98
C VAL A 61 -14.70 -4.09 7.65
N GLN A 62 -13.93 -5.15 7.47
CA GLN A 62 -13.91 -5.97 6.26
C GLN A 62 -14.98 -7.09 6.25
N SER A 63 -15.73 -7.31 7.35
CA SER A 63 -16.75 -8.36 7.45
C SER A 63 -18.03 -8.08 6.64
N GLY A 64 -18.19 -6.86 6.10
CA GLY A 64 -19.30 -6.49 5.24
C GLY A 64 -19.37 -7.38 4.00
N ALA A 65 -20.60 -7.70 3.55
CA ALA A 65 -20.81 -8.51 2.36
C ALA A 65 -20.16 -7.85 1.13
N ALA A 66 -19.15 -8.49 0.59
CA ALA A 66 -18.53 -8.14 -0.68
C ALA A 66 -18.75 -9.27 -1.68
N ALA A 67 -19.07 -8.92 -2.93
CA ALA A 67 -19.17 -9.92 -3.99
C ALA A 67 -17.76 -10.48 -4.29
N LEU A 68 -17.54 -11.73 -3.97
CA LEU A 68 -16.27 -12.41 -4.24
C LEU A 68 -16.26 -12.98 -5.66
N ARG A 69 -15.21 -12.69 -6.43
CA ARG A 69 -14.98 -13.37 -7.71
C ARG A 69 -14.77 -14.87 -7.47
N PRO A 70 -15.38 -15.76 -8.29
CA PRO A 70 -15.09 -17.17 -8.22
C PRO A 70 -13.60 -17.46 -8.40
N ALA A 71 -13.02 -18.25 -7.51
CA ALA A 71 -11.60 -18.59 -7.56
C ALA A 71 -11.35 -20.01 -7.06
N ASP A 72 -10.23 -20.60 -7.47
CA ASP A 72 -9.66 -21.78 -6.85
C ASP A 72 -8.62 -21.30 -5.83
N VAL A 73 -8.85 -21.64 -4.57
CA VAL A 73 -8.04 -21.15 -3.42
C VAL A 73 -7.37 -22.34 -2.74
N ARG A 74 -6.08 -22.20 -2.44
CA ARG A 74 -5.31 -23.20 -1.70
C ARG A 74 -4.40 -22.52 -0.69
N ASP A 75 -4.50 -22.90 0.57
CA ASP A 75 -3.54 -22.52 1.60
C ASP A 75 -2.37 -23.50 1.61
N ALA A 76 -1.16 -23.01 1.84
CA ALA A 76 0.05 -23.79 1.94
C ALA A 76 1.05 -23.14 2.91
N THR A 77 2.00 -23.96 3.38
CA THR A 77 3.15 -23.46 4.15
C THR A 77 4.42 -23.87 3.40
N PHE A 78 5.22 -22.88 3.05
CA PHE A 78 6.51 -23.11 2.40
C PHE A 78 7.61 -23.32 3.45
N PRO A 79 8.47 -24.35 3.32
CA PRO A 79 9.52 -24.64 4.30
C PRO A 79 10.74 -23.70 4.13
N VAL A 80 10.50 -22.39 4.11
CA VAL A 80 11.49 -21.34 3.85
C VAL A 80 11.34 -20.21 4.86
N GLY A 81 12.19 -19.19 4.74
CA GLY A 81 12.21 -18.04 5.63
C GLY A 81 12.89 -18.33 6.96
N PRO A 82 12.97 -17.35 7.87
CA PRO A 82 13.70 -17.46 9.13
C PRO A 82 13.21 -18.62 10.02
N LYS A 83 11.89 -18.86 10.04
CA LYS A 83 11.26 -19.95 10.82
C LYS A 83 11.02 -21.22 10.02
N LYS A 84 11.43 -21.27 8.73
CA LYS A 84 11.17 -22.39 7.80
C LYS A 84 9.68 -22.77 7.67
N ALA A 85 8.80 -21.77 7.78
CA ALA A 85 7.35 -21.97 7.78
C ALA A 85 6.62 -20.69 7.36
N VAL A 86 6.74 -20.30 6.08
CA VAL A 86 6.01 -19.13 5.56
C VAL A 86 4.64 -19.57 5.06
N ARG A 87 3.58 -19.05 5.66
CA ARG A 87 2.21 -19.30 5.24
C ARG A 87 1.89 -18.50 3.98
N VAL A 88 1.18 -19.13 3.05
CA VAL A 88 0.72 -18.50 1.82
C VAL A 88 -0.69 -18.94 1.45
N ARG A 89 -1.43 -18.06 0.79
CA ARG A 89 -2.67 -18.40 0.10
C ARG A 89 -2.49 -18.23 -1.40
N ILE A 90 -2.69 -19.29 -2.16
CA ILE A 90 -2.61 -19.27 -3.62
C ILE A 90 -4.02 -19.15 -4.17
N VAL A 91 -4.29 -18.06 -4.89
CA VAL A 91 -5.58 -17.74 -5.48
C VAL A 91 -5.45 -17.74 -7.00
N ARG A 92 -6.27 -18.54 -7.67
CA ARG A 92 -6.28 -18.68 -9.12
C ARG A 92 -7.68 -18.37 -9.67
N PRO A 93 -7.80 -17.83 -10.90
CA PRO A 93 -9.10 -17.76 -11.58
C PRO A 93 -9.76 -19.14 -11.62
N LYS A 94 -11.07 -19.16 -11.38
CA LYS A 94 -11.84 -20.42 -11.27
C LYS A 94 -11.71 -21.32 -12.50
N GLY A 95 -11.35 -22.59 -12.27
CA GLY A 95 -11.32 -23.63 -13.29
C GLY A 95 -10.15 -23.57 -14.28
N VAL A 96 -9.22 -22.62 -14.13
CA VAL A 96 -8.05 -22.51 -15.00
C VAL A 96 -7.03 -23.58 -14.67
N LYS A 97 -6.69 -24.44 -15.66
CA LYS A 97 -5.80 -25.60 -15.50
C LYS A 97 -4.37 -25.35 -15.97
N GLU A 98 -4.16 -24.41 -16.90
CA GLU A 98 -2.83 -24.05 -17.41
C GLU A 98 -1.94 -23.41 -16.33
N ALA A 99 -0.62 -23.52 -16.52
CA ALA A 99 0.35 -22.79 -15.70
C ALA A 99 0.19 -21.27 -15.92
N LEU A 100 -0.17 -20.56 -14.86
CA LEU A 100 -0.42 -19.11 -14.88
C LEU A 100 0.84 -18.32 -14.50
N PRO A 101 1.01 -17.08 -15.01
CA PRO A 101 1.96 -16.15 -14.46
C PRO A 101 1.67 -15.89 -12.97
N VAL A 102 2.66 -15.40 -12.23
CA VAL A 102 2.58 -15.24 -10.79
C VAL A 102 2.60 -13.77 -10.39
N VAL A 103 1.73 -13.43 -9.46
CA VAL A 103 1.81 -12.18 -8.70
C VAL A 103 2.04 -12.53 -7.23
N MET A 104 3.21 -12.19 -6.68
CA MET A 104 3.41 -12.19 -5.23
C MET A 104 2.67 -11.01 -4.66
N TYR A 105 1.73 -11.24 -3.77
CA TYR A 105 0.94 -10.19 -3.13
C TYR A 105 1.31 -10.05 -1.66
N LEU A 106 1.70 -8.85 -1.27
CA LEU A 106 2.03 -8.48 0.09
C LEU A 106 0.96 -7.55 0.63
N HIS A 107 0.38 -7.92 1.75
CA HIS A 107 -0.78 -7.20 2.28
C HIS A 107 -0.41 -5.97 3.11
N GLY A 108 -1.31 -5.00 3.14
CA GLY A 108 -1.26 -3.82 3.98
C GLY A 108 -1.66 -4.07 5.43
N GLY A 109 -1.89 -2.98 6.14
CA GLY A 109 -2.25 -2.99 7.56
C GLY A 109 -1.06 -2.69 8.48
N GLY A 110 -0.10 -1.87 8.03
CA GLY A 110 1.02 -1.38 8.85
C GLY A 110 1.91 -2.49 9.40
N TRP A 111 2.12 -3.57 8.66
CA TRP A 111 2.85 -4.78 9.08
C TRP A 111 2.27 -5.49 10.31
N MET A 112 1.20 -4.97 10.90
CA MET A 112 0.61 -5.43 12.16
C MET A 112 -0.78 -6.03 11.99
N LEU A 113 -1.58 -5.44 11.11
CA LEU A 113 -2.96 -5.81 10.81
C LEU A 113 -3.00 -6.60 9.50
N GLY A 114 -4.19 -7.02 9.11
CA GLY A 114 -4.42 -7.68 7.84
C GLY A 114 -4.09 -9.17 7.87
N ASP A 115 -4.72 -9.89 6.97
CA ASP A 115 -4.56 -11.32 6.74
C ASP A 115 -5.22 -11.72 5.41
N ALA A 116 -5.21 -13.01 5.09
CA ALA A 116 -5.79 -13.52 3.87
C ALA A 116 -7.32 -13.36 3.78
N ALA A 117 -8.02 -13.20 4.92
CA ALA A 117 -9.47 -12.99 4.93
C ALA A 117 -9.81 -11.51 4.66
N THR A 118 -9.09 -10.58 5.27
CA THR A 118 -9.30 -9.14 5.08
C THR A 118 -9.02 -8.68 3.65
N HIS A 119 -8.14 -9.37 2.92
CA HIS A 119 -7.74 -9.04 1.55
C HIS A 119 -8.39 -9.93 0.48
N GLU A 120 -9.25 -10.88 0.89
CA GLU A 120 -9.75 -11.94 0.00
C GLU A 120 -10.40 -11.40 -1.29
N ARG A 121 -11.25 -10.37 -1.17
CA ARG A 121 -11.93 -9.75 -2.33
C ARG A 121 -10.92 -9.19 -3.32
N LEU A 122 -10.02 -8.34 -2.85
CA LEU A 122 -9.03 -7.66 -3.69
C LEU A 122 -8.12 -8.67 -4.41
N VAL A 123 -7.63 -9.67 -3.69
CA VAL A 123 -6.75 -10.70 -4.24
C VAL A 123 -7.47 -11.55 -5.30
N ARG A 124 -8.76 -11.90 -5.08
CA ARG A 124 -9.56 -12.62 -6.08
C ARG A 124 -9.83 -11.78 -7.34
N GLU A 125 -10.09 -10.49 -7.18
CA GLU A 125 -10.29 -9.57 -8.29
C GLU A 125 -9.00 -9.43 -9.12
N LEU A 126 -7.84 -9.26 -8.47
CA LEU A 126 -6.56 -9.20 -9.17
C LEU A 126 -6.23 -10.51 -9.89
N ALA A 127 -6.48 -11.67 -9.25
CA ALA A 127 -6.24 -12.97 -9.88
C ALA A 127 -7.08 -13.16 -11.14
N ASP A 128 -8.37 -12.85 -11.06
CA ASP A 128 -9.32 -13.00 -12.17
C ASP A 128 -9.02 -12.02 -13.32
N GLU A 129 -8.93 -10.72 -13.03
CA GLU A 129 -8.77 -9.67 -14.04
C GLU A 129 -7.37 -9.70 -14.69
N ALA A 130 -6.30 -9.98 -13.92
CA ALA A 130 -4.95 -10.14 -14.47
C ALA A 130 -4.70 -11.50 -15.11
N ARG A 131 -5.58 -12.48 -14.92
CA ARG A 131 -5.38 -13.88 -15.34
C ARG A 131 -4.05 -14.45 -14.83
N ALA A 132 -3.81 -14.30 -13.54
CA ALA A 132 -2.59 -14.71 -12.85
C ALA A 132 -2.91 -15.56 -11.61
N ALA A 133 -1.96 -16.37 -11.19
CA ALA A 133 -1.96 -16.95 -9.85
C ALA A 133 -1.43 -15.89 -8.88
N VAL A 134 -2.25 -15.46 -7.93
CA VAL A 134 -1.82 -14.56 -6.87
C VAL A 134 -1.38 -15.40 -5.68
N VAL A 135 -0.12 -15.25 -5.28
CA VAL A 135 0.44 -15.85 -4.07
C VAL A 135 0.45 -14.77 -2.99
N PHE A 136 -0.57 -14.79 -2.16
CA PHE A 136 -0.68 -13.93 -0.99
C PHE A 136 0.25 -14.48 0.10
N VAL A 137 1.19 -13.65 0.57
CA VAL A 137 2.11 -14.02 1.66
C VAL A 137 1.51 -13.58 2.99
N ASP A 138 1.16 -14.55 3.83
CA ASP A 138 0.68 -14.33 5.19
C ASP A 138 1.89 -14.31 6.14
N TYR A 139 2.67 -13.22 6.02
CA TYR A 139 3.91 -13.02 6.76
C TYR A 139 3.68 -12.84 8.27
N ASP A 140 4.70 -13.12 9.06
CA ASP A 140 4.66 -12.89 10.50
C ASP A 140 4.57 -11.39 10.80
N ARG A 141 3.55 -11.00 11.55
CA ARG A 141 3.19 -9.60 11.79
C ARG A 141 3.91 -9.01 12.99
N SER A 142 4.04 -7.69 12.98
CA SER A 142 4.51 -6.90 14.11
C SER A 142 3.41 -6.78 15.20
N PRO A 143 3.79 -6.58 16.47
CA PRO A 143 5.15 -6.44 16.99
C PRO A 143 5.87 -7.76 17.26
N GLU A 144 5.24 -8.92 17.03
CA GLU A 144 5.79 -10.25 17.30
C GLU A 144 6.98 -10.57 16.38
N ALA A 145 6.96 -10.02 15.17
CA ALA A 145 8.07 -10.06 14.21
C ALA A 145 8.39 -8.64 13.74
N LYS A 146 9.59 -8.17 14.01
CA LYS A 146 10.05 -6.85 13.58
C LYS A 146 10.81 -6.92 12.27
N PHE A 147 11.00 -5.77 11.62
CA PHE A 147 11.89 -5.62 10.47
C PHE A 147 13.26 -6.26 10.75
N PRO A 148 13.83 -7.04 9.83
CA PRO A 148 13.38 -7.28 8.44
C PRO A 148 12.60 -8.60 8.24
N VAL A 149 12.08 -9.27 9.29
CA VAL A 149 11.53 -10.64 9.22
C VAL A 149 10.48 -10.80 8.11
N ALA A 150 9.48 -9.93 8.05
CA ALA A 150 8.43 -10.00 7.04
C ALA A 150 9.00 -9.89 5.60
N ASN A 151 10.01 -9.05 5.38
CA ASN A 151 10.68 -8.91 4.09
C ASN A 151 11.46 -10.18 3.71
N GLU A 152 12.15 -10.78 4.68
CA GLU A 152 12.89 -12.04 4.49
C GLU A 152 11.96 -13.21 4.17
N GLU A 153 10.82 -13.31 4.86
CA GLU A 153 9.79 -14.30 4.60
C GLU A 153 9.20 -14.14 3.19
N ALA A 154 8.84 -12.91 2.82
CA ALA A 154 8.27 -12.60 1.51
C ALA A 154 9.26 -12.92 0.38
N TYR A 155 10.52 -12.55 0.56
CA TYR A 155 11.58 -12.84 -0.42
C TYR A 155 11.84 -14.35 -0.54
N ALA A 156 11.91 -15.06 0.59
CA ALA A 156 12.09 -16.51 0.60
C ALA A 156 10.91 -17.23 -0.06
N ALA A 157 9.66 -16.78 0.20
CA ALA A 157 8.47 -17.31 -0.46
C ALA A 157 8.50 -17.06 -1.98
N MET A 158 8.92 -15.88 -2.41
CA MET A 158 9.05 -15.55 -3.84
C MET A 158 10.07 -16.45 -4.53
N ARG A 159 11.22 -16.71 -3.92
CA ARG A 159 12.20 -17.65 -4.44
C ARG A 159 11.64 -19.07 -4.53
N TYR A 160 10.99 -19.52 -3.46
CA TYR A 160 10.37 -20.85 -3.42
C TYR A 160 9.35 -21.04 -4.55
N VAL A 161 8.51 -20.04 -4.81
CA VAL A 161 7.53 -20.07 -5.91
C VAL A 161 8.20 -20.28 -7.26
N VAL A 162 9.31 -19.60 -7.53
CA VAL A 162 10.04 -19.75 -8.80
C VAL A 162 10.75 -21.11 -8.90
N GLU A 163 11.39 -21.55 -7.82
CA GLU A 163 12.09 -22.84 -7.76
C GLU A 163 11.12 -24.04 -7.87
N HIS A 164 9.89 -23.94 -7.35
CA HIS A 164 8.86 -24.98 -7.36
C HIS A 164 7.69 -24.69 -8.32
N ALA A 165 7.93 -23.86 -9.34
CA ALA A 165 6.88 -23.37 -10.24
C ALA A 165 6.05 -24.49 -10.87
N LYS A 166 6.67 -25.62 -11.26
CA LYS A 166 6.00 -26.78 -11.84
C LYS A 166 5.04 -27.44 -10.84
N GLU A 167 5.45 -27.63 -9.59
CA GLU A 167 4.64 -28.24 -8.52
C GLU A 167 3.45 -27.34 -8.14
N LEU A 168 3.66 -26.03 -8.20
CA LEU A 168 2.64 -25.01 -7.92
C LEU A 168 1.74 -24.74 -9.13
N ASN A 169 2.03 -25.35 -10.29
CA ASN A 169 1.32 -25.13 -11.55
C ASN A 169 1.31 -23.65 -11.95
N VAL A 170 2.48 -22.99 -11.87
CA VAL A 170 2.68 -21.60 -12.26
C VAL A 170 3.86 -21.45 -13.22
N ASP A 171 3.94 -20.33 -13.90
CA ASP A 171 5.07 -19.94 -14.73
C ASP A 171 5.94 -18.93 -13.97
N GLY A 172 6.93 -19.44 -13.26
CA GLY A 172 7.85 -18.63 -12.45
C GLY A 172 8.75 -17.67 -13.26
N SER A 173 8.81 -17.82 -14.59
CA SER A 173 9.53 -16.88 -15.46
C SER A 173 8.74 -15.58 -15.70
N ARG A 174 7.43 -15.56 -15.42
CA ARG A 174 6.51 -14.46 -15.53
C ARG A 174 6.02 -14.05 -14.13
N LEU A 175 6.88 -13.34 -13.41
CA LEU A 175 6.70 -12.98 -12.01
C LEU A 175 6.54 -11.46 -11.86
N ALA A 176 5.52 -11.04 -11.13
CA ALA A 176 5.34 -9.66 -10.67
C ALA A 176 5.17 -9.64 -9.15
N VAL A 177 5.32 -8.45 -8.57
CA VAL A 177 5.00 -8.17 -7.17
C VAL A 177 3.89 -7.12 -7.10
N ALA A 178 3.01 -7.22 -6.12
CA ALA A 178 1.97 -6.25 -5.86
C ALA A 178 1.71 -6.16 -4.36
N GLY A 179 1.26 -5.00 -3.90
CA GLY A 179 0.86 -4.83 -2.51
C GLY A 179 0.29 -3.46 -2.23
N ASP A 180 -0.40 -3.35 -1.13
CA ASP A 180 -1.05 -2.13 -0.65
C ASP A 180 -0.40 -1.63 0.64
N SER A 181 -0.24 -0.31 0.81
CA SER A 181 0.26 0.31 2.05
C SER A 181 1.63 -0.27 2.48
N ALA A 182 1.72 -0.87 3.64
CA ALA A 182 2.90 -1.63 4.11
C ALA A 182 3.29 -2.76 3.14
N GLY A 183 2.32 -3.41 2.50
CA GLY A 183 2.58 -4.42 1.46
C GLY A 183 3.14 -3.80 0.17
N GLY A 184 2.75 -2.58 -0.16
CA GLY A 184 3.38 -1.78 -1.22
C GLY A 184 4.84 -1.46 -0.90
N ASN A 185 5.14 -1.11 0.34
CA ASN A 185 6.51 -0.95 0.85
C ASN A 185 7.32 -2.24 0.65
N MET A 186 6.80 -3.36 1.14
CA MET A 186 7.47 -4.66 1.03
C MET A 186 7.65 -5.07 -0.44
N SER A 187 6.68 -4.79 -1.32
CA SER A 187 6.79 -5.05 -2.76
C SER A 187 7.95 -4.28 -3.40
N ALA A 188 8.11 -3.00 -3.06
CA ALA A 188 9.26 -2.20 -3.48
C ALA A 188 10.57 -2.76 -2.90
N ALA A 189 10.59 -3.13 -1.61
CA ALA A 189 11.75 -3.75 -0.98
C ALA A 189 12.14 -5.08 -1.65
N LEU A 190 11.19 -5.92 -2.04
CA LEU A 190 11.46 -7.16 -2.75
C LEU A 190 12.18 -6.93 -4.08
N THR A 191 11.85 -5.86 -4.81
CA THR A 191 12.57 -5.54 -6.07
C THR A 191 14.03 -5.16 -5.81
N LEU A 192 14.29 -4.43 -4.72
CA LEU A 192 15.65 -4.10 -4.28
C LEU A 192 16.41 -5.35 -3.82
N MET A 193 15.78 -6.22 -3.01
CA MET A 193 16.38 -7.49 -2.58
C MET A 193 16.72 -8.39 -3.76
N ALA A 194 15.81 -8.53 -4.73
CA ALA A 194 16.04 -9.32 -5.93
C ALA A 194 17.22 -8.79 -6.73
N LYS A 195 17.35 -7.46 -6.90
CA LYS A 195 18.50 -6.85 -7.56
C LYS A 195 19.80 -7.11 -6.80
N GLN A 196 19.80 -6.90 -5.47
CA GLN A 196 21.00 -7.03 -4.63
C GLN A 196 21.51 -8.47 -4.54
N GLN A 197 20.60 -9.44 -4.56
CA GLN A 197 20.94 -10.86 -4.37
C GLN A 197 21.00 -11.66 -5.68
N GLY A 198 20.80 -11.00 -6.84
CA GLY A 198 20.70 -11.70 -8.14
C GLY A 198 19.52 -12.69 -8.16
N GLY A 199 18.47 -12.38 -7.39
CA GLY A 199 17.29 -13.21 -7.17
C GLY A 199 16.35 -13.27 -8.36
N PRO A 200 15.10 -13.74 -8.18
CA PRO A 200 14.20 -13.91 -9.31
C PRO A 200 13.98 -12.63 -10.10
N ARG A 201 13.92 -12.76 -11.44
CA ARG A 201 13.57 -11.62 -12.28
C ARG A 201 12.11 -11.24 -12.06
N ILE A 202 11.86 -10.03 -11.60
CA ILE A 202 10.54 -9.45 -11.44
C ILE A 202 10.22 -8.63 -12.70
N ALA A 203 9.10 -8.94 -13.38
CA ALA A 203 8.71 -8.28 -14.62
C ALA A 203 7.99 -6.94 -14.38
N TYR A 204 7.30 -6.80 -13.25
CA TYR A 204 6.51 -5.62 -12.92
C TYR A 204 6.25 -5.47 -11.42
N GLN A 205 6.02 -4.25 -10.96
CA GLN A 205 5.59 -3.96 -9.60
C GLN A 205 4.35 -3.06 -9.57
N VAL A 206 3.36 -3.41 -8.76
CA VAL A 206 2.15 -2.61 -8.51
C VAL A 206 2.12 -2.20 -7.04
N LEU A 207 2.14 -0.90 -6.79
CA LEU A 207 2.23 -0.32 -5.46
C LEU A 207 0.98 0.53 -5.21
N PHE A 208 0.05 0.02 -4.40
CA PHE A 208 -1.14 0.77 -4.01
C PHE A 208 -0.81 1.60 -2.75
N TYR A 209 -0.90 2.90 -2.84
CA TYR A 209 -0.64 3.87 -1.77
C TYR A 209 0.50 3.44 -0.83
N PRO A 210 1.70 3.17 -1.37
CA PRO A 210 2.76 2.52 -0.62
C PRO A 210 3.34 3.43 0.47
N VAL A 211 3.72 2.85 1.62
CA VAL A 211 4.70 3.48 2.52
C VAL A 211 6.06 3.45 1.83
N THR A 212 6.76 4.56 1.76
CA THR A 212 8.07 4.61 1.10
C THR A 212 9.19 5.24 1.95
N ASP A 213 8.84 5.91 3.05
CA ASP A 213 9.81 6.50 3.98
C ASP A 213 9.35 6.42 5.44
N LEU A 214 9.97 5.55 6.23
CA LEU A 214 9.76 5.45 7.68
C LEU A 214 10.75 6.29 8.50
N SER A 215 11.71 6.95 7.84
CA SER A 215 12.69 7.80 8.52
C SER A 215 12.17 9.23 8.76
N SER A 216 11.14 9.65 8.02
CA SER A 216 10.50 10.96 8.14
C SER A 216 9.01 10.85 7.83
N MET A 217 8.19 11.58 8.60
CA MET A 217 6.73 11.64 8.44
C MET A 217 6.30 13.12 8.45
N ASP A 218 6.94 13.95 7.62
CA ASP A 218 6.80 15.41 7.62
C ASP A 218 6.48 16.02 6.25
N THR A 219 6.03 15.18 5.29
CA THR A 219 5.60 15.67 3.97
C THR A 219 4.36 16.58 4.08
N PRO A 220 4.07 17.40 3.05
CA PRO A 220 2.85 18.20 3.02
C PRO A 220 1.57 17.36 3.23
N SER A 221 1.49 16.14 2.70
CA SER A 221 0.34 15.26 2.92
C SER A 221 0.24 14.78 4.38
N TYR A 222 1.36 14.50 5.06
CA TYR A 222 1.34 14.25 6.50
C TYR A 222 0.83 15.45 7.30
N GLY A 223 1.20 16.67 6.90
CA GLY A 223 0.68 17.90 7.51
C GLY A 223 -0.82 18.08 7.27
N ALA A 224 -1.27 17.87 6.03
CA ALA A 224 -2.66 18.08 5.62
C ALA A 224 -3.64 17.05 6.20
N PHE A 225 -3.22 15.80 6.32
CA PHE A 225 -4.08 14.67 6.70
C PHE A 225 -3.67 14.00 8.02
N LYS A 226 -2.91 14.70 8.88
CA LYS A 226 -2.41 14.14 10.15
C LYS A 226 -3.47 13.52 11.05
N ASP A 227 -4.67 14.08 11.03
CA ASP A 227 -5.80 13.67 11.88
C ASP A 227 -6.86 12.86 11.11
N GLY A 228 -6.60 12.49 9.85
CA GLY A 228 -7.52 11.73 8.97
C GLY A 228 -7.64 12.34 7.58
N PRO A 229 -8.52 11.83 6.70
CA PRO A 229 -9.49 10.77 6.95
C PRO A 229 -8.84 9.37 6.95
N TRP A 230 -9.32 8.43 7.74
CA TRP A 230 -8.94 7.03 7.87
C TRP A 230 -7.53 6.82 8.46
N LEU A 231 -6.46 6.84 7.65
CA LEU A 231 -5.09 6.73 8.15
C LEU A 231 -4.61 8.07 8.72
N THR A 232 -4.04 8.04 9.93
CA THR A 232 -3.57 9.23 10.64
C THR A 232 -2.06 9.19 10.90
N LEU A 233 -1.45 10.34 11.13
CA LEU A 233 -0.03 10.41 11.54
C LEU A 233 0.25 9.66 12.87
N PRO A 234 -0.60 9.77 13.94
CA PRO A 234 -0.42 8.95 15.13
C PRO A 234 -0.45 7.44 14.85
N ALA A 235 -1.34 6.98 13.95
CA ALA A 235 -1.40 5.57 13.55
C ALA A 235 -0.11 5.14 12.83
N MET A 236 0.40 5.96 11.90
CA MET A 236 1.66 5.68 11.20
C MET A 236 2.85 5.58 12.17
N LYS A 237 2.94 6.48 13.15
CA LYS A 237 3.98 6.41 14.19
C LYS A 237 3.86 5.13 15.02
N TRP A 238 2.65 4.73 15.35
CA TRP A 238 2.39 3.50 16.11
C TRP A 238 2.79 2.25 15.32
N PHE A 239 2.45 2.16 14.04
CA PHE A 239 2.89 1.08 13.14
C PHE A 239 4.41 1.04 13.00
N ALA A 240 5.05 2.19 12.76
CA ALA A 240 6.51 2.26 12.62
C ALA A 240 7.23 1.78 13.90
N ASN A 241 6.77 2.20 15.07
CA ASN A 241 7.33 1.77 16.35
C ASN A 241 7.17 0.27 16.60
N ALA A 242 6.08 -0.33 16.13
CA ALA A 242 5.87 -1.77 16.23
C ALA A 242 6.76 -2.56 15.25
N TYR A 243 6.91 -2.04 14.01
CA TYR A 243 7.64 -2.71 12.93
C TYR A 243 9.15 -2.58 13.05
N LEU A 244 9.66 -1.37 13.32
CA LEU A 244 11.10 -1.13 13.38
C LEU A 244 11.69 -1.64 14.69
N PRO A 245 12.86 -2.31 14.67
CA PRO A 245 13.56 -2.70 15.90
C PRO A 245 14.05 -1.48 16.69
N ASP A 246 14.49 -0.44 15.98
CA ASP A 246 14.93 0.85 16.48
C ASP A 246 14.71 1.96 15.42
N ALA A 247 14.94 3.21 15.81
CA ALA A 247 14.74 4.36 14.91
C ALA A 247 15.74 4.37 13.72
N ALA A 248 16.94 3.84 13.89
CA ALA A 248 17.97 3.83 12.84
C ALA A 248 17.57 2.90 11.68
N ALA A 249 16.84 1.83 11.99
CA ALA A 249 16.32 0.92 10.97
C ALA A 249 15.38 1.60 9.96
N GLY A 250 14.74 2.70 10.35
CA GLY A 250 13.92 3.51 9.44
C GLY A 250 14.70 4.10 8.26
N ALA A 251 16.02 4.26 8.35
CA ALA A 251 16.86 4.73 7.26
C ALA A 251 17.29 3.60 6.29
N ASN A 252 17.02 2.33 6.61
CA ASN A 252 17.33 1.21 5.74
C ASN A 252 16.45 1.25 4.47
N ILE A 253 17.06 1.08 3.30
CA ILE A 253 16.33 1.14 2.00
C ILE A 253 15.28 0.03 1.83
N LEU A 254 15.34 -1.05 2.60
CA LEU A 254 14.32 -2.10 2.61
C LEU A 254 13.14 -1.78 3.55
N ALA A 255 13.31 -0.83 4.50
CA ALA A 255 12.23 -0.26 5.28
C ALA A 255 11.69 1.04 4.65
N SER A 256 12.57 1.79 4.00
CA SER A 256 12.29 3.08 3.35
C SER A 256 12.83 3.11 1.91
N PRO A 257 12.14 2.52 0.94
CA PRO A 257 12.61 2.46 -0.45
C PRO A 257 12.92 3.81 -1.08
N LEU A 258 12.27 4.88 -0.62
CA LEU A 258 12.54 6.25 -1.04
C LEU A 258 13.96 6.72 -0.67
N LYS A 259 14.62 6.10 0.31
CA LYS A 259 16.02 6.40 0.70
C LYS A 259 17.06 5.77 -0.24
N ALA A 260 16.67 4.79 -1.05
CA ALA A 260 17.59 4.22 -2.04
C ALA A 260 18.10 5.30 -3.00
N SER A 261 19.39 5.26 -3.34
CA SER A 261 19.94 6.20 -4.33
C SER A 261 19.38 5.93 -5.73
N VAL A 262 19.52 6.90 -6.64
CA VAL A 262 19.10 6.72 -8.03
C VAL A 262 19.80 5.50 -8.67
N GLU A 263 21.08 5.30 -8.37
CA GLU A 263 21.88 4.15 -8.87
C GLU A 263 21.35 2.82 -8.31
N GLN A 264 20.93 2.79 -7.05
CA GLN A 264 20.33 1.61 -6.43
C GLN A 264 18.98 1.27 -7.07
N LEU A 265 18.23 2.26 -7.54
CA LEU A 265 16.94 2.08 -8.21
C LEU A 265 17.06 1.75 -9.71
N GLN A 266 18.21 2.01 -10.37
CA GLN A 266 18.41 1.67 -11.78
C GLN A 266 18.16 0.19 -12.05
N GLY A 267 17.49 -0.13 -13.16
CA GLY A 267 17.23 -1.50 -13.59
C GLY A 267 16.16 -2.24 -12.77
N LEU A 268 15.49 -1.57 -11.83
CA LEU A 268 14.30 -2.13 -11.18
C LEU A 268 13.17 -2.33 -12.20
N PRO A 269 12.23 -3.26 -11.92
CA PRO A 269 11.13 -3.54 -12.83
C PRO A 269 10.23 -2.31 -13.04
N PRO A 270 9.59 -2.19 -14.23
CA PRO A 270 8.56 -1.18 -14.46
C PRO A 270 7.52 -1.17 -13.34
N ALA A 271 6.99 0.02 -13.04
CA ALA A 271 6.11 0.23 -11.89
C ALA A 271 4.80 0.91 -12.25
N LEU A 272 3.74 0.50 -11.56
CA LEU A 272 2.51 1.27 -11.39
C LEU A 272 2.43 1.68 -9.92
N VAL A 273 2.41 2.99 -9.66
CA VAL A 273 2.21 3.56 -8.33
C VAL A 273 0.85 4.25 -8.32
N ILE A 274 -0.04 3.80 -7.46
CA ILE A 274 -1.38 4.37 -7.26
C ILE A 274 -1.42 5.03 -5.90
N THR A 275 -1.84 6.30 -5.84
CA THR A 275 -1.99 7.06 -4.60
C THR A 275 -3.44 7.52 -4.42
N ALA A 276 -3.85 7.72 -3.17
CA ALA A 276 -5.12 8.32 -2.81
C ALA A 276 -4.92 9.83 -2.57
N GLU A 277 -5.91 10.65 -2.95
CA GLU A 277 -5.82 12.10 -2.78
C GLU A 277 -5.72 12.50 -1.31
N ASN A 278 -6.58 11.92 -0.47
CA ASN A 278 -6.70 12.27 0.94
C ASN A 278 -5.98 11.22 1.82
N ASP A 279 -4.65 11.17 1.70
CA ASP A 279 -3.82 10.16 2.35
C ASP A 279 -2.50 10.78 2.84
N VAL A 280 -2.11 10.47 4.07
CA VAL A 280 -0.82 10.91 4.64
C VAL A 280 0.37 10.40 3.79
N LEU A 281 0.24 9.23 3.14
CA LEU A 281 1.30 8.58 2.34
C LEU A 281 1.39 9.09 0.89
N ARG A 282 0.46 9.98 0.47
CA ARG A 282 0.36 10.45 -0.91
C ARG A 282 1.70 10.96 -1.45
N ASP A 283 2.27 11.91 -0.77
CA ASP A 283 3.42 12.65 -1.27
C ASP A 283 4.70 11.79 -1.30
N GLU A 284 4.89 10.91 -0.32
CA GLU A 284 6.04 10.00 -0.32
C GLU A 284 5.92 8.91 -1.39
N GLY A 285 4.71 8.41 -1.64
CA GLY A 285 4.43 7.47 -2.74
C GLY A 285 4.72 8.08 -4.11
N GLU A 286 4.28 9.32 -4.33
CA GLU A 286 4.56 10.07 -5.56
C GLU A 286 6.04 10.43 -5.72
N ALA A 287 6.72 10.79 -4.62
CA ALA A 287 8.16 11.04 -4.61
C ALA A 287 8.95 9.78 -4.99
N TYR A 288 8.53 8.60 -4.52
CA TYR A 288 9.14 7.33 -4.92
C TYR A 288 8.95 7.05 -6.42
N ALA A 289 7.75 7.28 -6.95
CA ALA A 289 7.48 7.16 -8.39
C ALA A 289 8.36 8.10 -9.22
N GLN A 290 8.55 9.34 -8.79
CA GLN A 290 9.44 10.30 -9.44
C GLN A 290 10.91 9.83 -9.38
N LYS A 291 11.36 9.32 -8.24
CA LYS A 291 12.73 8.83 -8.07
C LYS A 291 13.02 7.59 -8.92
N LEU A 292 12.06 6.67 -9.04
CA LEU A 292 12.13 5.55 -9.99
C LEU A 292 12.29 6.04 -11.44
N THR A 293 11.52 7.08 -11.83
CA THR A 293 11.62 7.70 -13.16
C THR A 293 13.01 8.32 -13.38
N GLN A 294 13.56 9.03 -12.39
CA GLN A 294 14.92 9.58 -12.43
C GLN A 294 15.98 8.47 -12.61
N ALA A 295 15.71 7.29 -12.06
CA ALA A 295 16.56 6.11 -12.23
C ALA A 295 16.39 5.39 -13.58
N GLY A 296 15.57 5.92 -14.49
CA GLY A 296 15.32 5.33 -15.80
C GLY A 296 14.33 4.16 -15.78
N VAL A 297 13.63 3.93 -14.67
CA VAL A 297 12.56 2.92 -14.58
C VAL A 297 11.31 3.46 -15.28
N ARG A 298 10.63 2.62 -16.07
CA ARG A 298 9.34 2.97 -16.67
C ARG A 298 8.26 2.98 -15.58
N VAL A 299 7.67 4.14 -15.31
CA VAL A 299 6.69 4.33 -14.24
C VAL A 299 5.39 4.91 -14.80
N THR A 300 4.28 4.36 -14.35
CA THR A 300 2.98 5.02 -14.40
C THR A 300 2.61 5.37 -12.95
N ALA A 301 2.35 6.65 -12.68
CA ALA A 301 1.86 7.10 -11.39
C ALA A 301 0.46 7.71 -11.56
N THR A 302 -0.50 7.31 -10.73
CA THR A 302 -1.88 7.77 -10.81
C THR A 302 -2.40 8.11 -9.41
N ARG A 303 -2.82 9.38 -9.21
CA ARG A 303 -3.57 9.80 -8.03
C ARG A 303 -5.05 9.66 -8.32
N TYR A 304 -5.79 9.00 -7.43
CA TYR A 304 -7.24 8.92 -7.50
C TYR A 304 -7.87 9.97 -6.59
N ASN A 305 -8.59 10.91 -7.19
CA ASN A 305 -9.25 12.00 -6.47
C ASN A 305 -10.50 11.51 -5.73
N GLY A 306 -10.84 12.19 -4.63
CA GLY A 306 -11.99 11.85 -3.79
C GLY A 306 -11.83 10.56 -2.98
N THR A 307 -10.63 9.97 -2.96
CA THR A 307 -10.32 8.72 -2.25
C THR A 307 -9.52 8.97 -0.96
N LEU A 308 -9.49 7.95 -0.11
CA LEU A 308 -8.68 7.88 1.10
C LEU A 308 -7.76 6.66 1.07
N HIS A 309 -6.86 6.56 2.05
CA HIS A 309 -6.04 5.36 2.25
C HIS A 309 -6.91 4.10 2.30
N ASP A 310 -6.41 2.97 1.78
CA ASP A 310 -7.11 1.67 1.71
C ASP A 310 -8.33 1.63 0.77
N PHE A 311 -8.57 2.64 -0.09
CA PHE A 311 -9.77 2.68 -0.94
C PHE A 311 -9.94 1.45 -1.86
N VAL A 312 -8.84 0.82 -2.32
CA VAL A 312 -8.94 -0.43 -3.10
C VAL A 312 -9.19 -1.65 -2.23
N LEU A 313 -8.76 -1.61 -0.95
CA LEU A 313 -8.90 -2.71 0.01
C LEU A 313 -10.29 -2.77 0.63
N LEU A 314 -10.84 -1.62 1.06
CA LEU A 314 -12.07 -1.57 1.85
C LEU A 314 -13.27 -2.13 1.09
N ASN A 315 -13.92 -3.16 1.64
CA ASN A 315 -15.08 -3.82 1.04
C ASN A 315 -16.26 -2.84 0.86
N ALA A 316 -16.45 -1.91 1.79
CA ALA A 316 -17.45 -0.86 1.72
C ALA A 316 -17.26 0.07 0.51
N LEU A 317 -16.04 0.21 0.00
CA LEU A 317 -15.69 1.07 -1.14
C LEU A 317 -15.48 0.30 -2.45
N ALA A 318 -15.67 -1.03 -2.43
CA ALA A 318 -15.35 -1.92 -3.54
C ALA A 318 -16.03 -1.56 -4.87
N GLN A 319 -17.20 -0.90 -4.83
CA GLN A 319 -17.97 -0.54 -6.01
C GLN A 319 -17.87 0.95 -6.37
N THR A 320 -17.05 1.75 -5.68
CA THR A 320 -16.82 3.13 -6.08
C THR A 320 -16.10 3.19 -7.43
N PRO A 321 -16.38 4.21 -8.26
CA PRO A 321 -15.73 4.34 -9.57
C PRO A 321 -14.19 4.33 -9.48
N ALA A 322 -13.63 5.01 -8.48
CA ALA A 322 -12.18 5.07 -8.25
C ALA A 322 -11.59 3.69 -7.93
N THR A 323 -12.22 2.94 -7.03
CA THR A 323 -11.77 1.57 -6.68
C THR A 323 -11.81 0.64 -7.89
N ARG A 324 -12.91 0.65 -8.65
CA ARG A 324 -13.01 -0.20 -9.86
C ARG A 324 -11.95 0.18 -10.89
N ALA A 325 -11.78 1.48 -11.14
CA ALA A 325 -10.78 1.97 -12.10
C ALA A 325 -9.34 1.60 -11.66
N ALA A 326 -9.01 1.76 -10.37
CA ALA A 326 -7.68 1.44 -9.84
C ALA A 326 -7.36 -0.06 -9.95
N ILE A 327 -8.31 -0.93 -9.61
CA ILE A 327 -8.12 -2.38 -9.71
C ILE A 327 -7.98 -2.81 -11.18
N THR A 328 -8.83 -2.30 -12.07
CA THR A 328 -8.75 -2.59 -13.51
C THR A 328 -7.44 -2.08 -14.12
N GLN A 329 -6.96 -0.89 -13.72
CA GLN A 329 -5.67 -0.37 -14.16
C GLN A 329 -4.52 -1.29 -13.72
N ALA A 330 -4.51 -1.70 -12.45
CA ALA A 330 -3.50 -2.61 -11.90
C ALA A 330 -3.52 -3.98 -12.59
N ALA A 331 -4.69 -4.59 -12.71
CA ALA A 331 -4.85 -5.89 -13.35
C ALA A 331 -4.45 -5.86 -14.83
N THR A 332 -4.80 -4.79 -15.56
CA THR A 332 -4.40 -4.59 -16.97
C THR A 332 -2.88 -4.45 -17.09
N ALA A 333 -2.25 -3.67 -16.22
CA ALA A 333 -0.80 -3.50 -16.21
C ALA A 333 -0.09 -4.84 -15.92
N LEU A 334 -0.54 -5.59 -14.92
CA LEU A 334 -0.03 -6.93 -14.60
C LEU A 334 -0.20 -7.89 -15.79
N LYS A 335 -1.41 -7.97 -16.36
CA LYS A 335 -1.71 -8.83 -17.50
C LYS A 335 -0.81 -8.53 -18.69
N THR A 336 -0.59 -7.25 -18.99
CA THR A 336 0.27 -6.82 -20.10
C THR A 336 1.73 -7.15 -19.83
N ALA A 337 2.23 -6.87 -18.62
CA ALA A 337 3.63 -7.13 -18.24
C ALA A 337 3.97 -8.62 -18.16
N LEU A 338 2.98 -9.46 -17.86
CA LEU A 338 3.09 -10.90 -17.72
C LEU A 338 2.63 -11.68 -18.97
N ALA A 339 2.30 -10.99 -20.07
CA ALA A 339 2.02 -11.65 -21.34
C ALA A 339 3.28 -12.39 -21.87
N LYS A 340 3.04 -13.46 -22.68
CA LYS A 340 4.13 -14.22 -23.32
C LYS A 340 4.78 -13.40 -24.40
#